data_ecb893690e1e50dfe12535382a57e300
#
_entry.id   ecb893690e1e50dfe12535382a57e300
#
_cell.length_a   1.000
_cell.length_b   1.000
_cell.length_c   1.000
_cell.angle_alpha   90.00
_cell.angle_beta   90.00
_cell.angle_gamma   90.00
#
_symmetry.space_group_name_H-M   'P 1'
#
loop_
_entity.id
_entity.type
_entity.pdbx_description
1 polymer ?
#
loop_
_entity_poly.entity_id
_entity_poly.type
_entity_poly.pdbx_seq_one_letter_code
_entity_poly.pdbx_strand_id
1 'polypeptide(L)'
;LARRYEITLMLLLYIIGIRLYTLLVRIFSLFNPKAKLFINGRKNVYTQIAQKINPAEKHIWFHFASLGEFEQGRPVLEKIKTLYPAKKIVVTFFSPSGYEIRKNYAMADVFYLPIDTAANAKRFIASINPEMAIFTKYEFWHFYFKELKAQHIPLYVISGIFRESQAFFKWYGGFYRNILKSVTYFFVQNKESENLLKSIGLNHVTISGDTRFDRVYENAQSPKQLSLIESFIGSAPTLVCGSTWPEDEKILSALPQKYPNWKFIIAPHEIHESHIESIEKQFPVGSVRFSVFSSANQTLNAEHKTLIIDNIGMLSSLYQYGNVAYIGGGFGTGIHNTLEAAAFGLPVIFGPKYDKFQEAKDLIAIGAAKSISSVEELIRAFESFAENKKAADQAQRYVADKRGATDQIISMITKSDQP
;
A
#
# COMPACT_ATOMS: atom_id res chain seq x y z
N LEU A 1 36.95 -6.35 -21.54
CA LEU A 1 37.43 -7.14 -20.39
C LEU A 1 37.00 -6.45 -19.08
N ALA A 2 37.37 -5.19 -18.81
CA ALA A 2 37.05 -4.49 -17.54
C ALA A 2 35.57 -4.52 -17.15
N ARG A 3 34.66 -4.24 -18.06
CA ARG A 3 33.20 -4.25 -17.84
C ARG A 3 32.66 -5.66 -17.49
N ARG A 4 33.31 -6.70 -17.96
CA ARG A 4 32.93 -8.09 -17.66
C ARG A 4 33.36 -8.50 -16.25
N TYR A 5 34.56 -8.06 -15.83
CA TYR A 5 35.06 -8.26 -14.47
C TYR A 5 34.21 -7.50 -13.44
N GLU A 6 33.82 -6.27 -13.75
CA GLU A 6 32.95 -5.45 -12.88
C GLU A 6 31.60 -6.15 -12.61
N ILE A 7 30.94 -6.64 -13.67
CA ILE A 7 29.65 -7.35 -13.54
C ILE A 7 29.82 -8.65 -12.71
N THR A 8 30.91 -9.38 -12.89
CA THR A 8 31.17 -10.63 -12.14
C THR A 8 31.44 -10.33 -10.67
N LEU A 9 32.21 -9.29 -10.36
CA LEU A 9 32.47 -8.85 -9.00
C LEU A 9 31.17 -8.41 -8.29
N MET A 10 30.36 -7.60 -8.98
CA MET A 10 29.08 -7.14 -8.43
C MET A 10 28.08 -8.29 -8.21
N LEU A 11 28.09 -9.32 -9.07
CA LEU A 11 27.31 -10.53 -8.83
C LEU A 11 27.78 -11.29 -7.60
N LEU A 12 29.09 -11.39 -7.39
CA LEU A 12 29.66 -12.05 -6.18
C LEU A 12 29.23 -11.27 -4.93
N LEU A 13 29.37 -9.93 -4.96
CA LEU A 13 28.91 -9.06 -3.86
C LEU A 13 27.41 -9.21 -3.59
N TYR A 14 26.60 -9.30 -4.63
CA TYR A 14 25.16 -9.57 -4.50
C TYR A 14 24.90 -10.90 -3.78
N ILE A 15 25.57 -11.98 -4.19
CA ILE A 15 25.42 -13.32 -3.58
C ILE A 15 25.84 -13.27 -2.09
N ILE A 16 26.98 -12.65 -1.79
CA ILE A 16 27.46 -12.49 -0.43
C ILE A 16 26.45 -11.67 0.38
N GLY A 17 25.97 -10.55 -0.17
CA GLY A 17 24.97 -9.68 0.47
C GLY A 17 23.68 -10.43 0.82
N ILE A 18 23.14 -11.21 -0.10
CA ILE A 18 21.93 -12.04 0.15
C ILE A 18 22.17 -13.09 1.23
N ARG A 19 23.34 -13.75 1.24
CA ARG A 19 23.70 -14.72 2.28
C ARG A 19 23.85 -14.07 3.65
N LEU A 20 24.56 -12.94 3.69
CA LEU A 20 24.76 -12.18 4.92
C LEU A 20 23.41 -11.63 5.47
N TYR A 21 22.58 -11.07 4.61
CA TYR A 21 21.22 -10.66 4.97
C TYR A 21 20.43 -11.82 5.59
N THR A 22 20.44 -13.00 4.96
CA THR A 22 19.74 -14.17 5.47
C THR A 22 20.28 -14.64 6.82
N LEU A 23 21.59 -14.60 7.00
CA LEU A 23 22.25 -14.94 8.27
C LEU A 23 21.85 -13.95 9.37
N LEU A 24 21.92 -12.65 9.08
CA LEU A 24 21.52 -11.60 10.03
C LEU A 24 20.04 -11.74 10.42
N VAL A 25 19.14 -11.94 9.49
CA VAL A 25 17.72 -12.15 9.80
C VAL A 25 17.51 -13.42 10.64
N ARG A 26 18.29 -14.49 10.45
CA ARG A 26 18.27 -15.68 11.32
C ARG A 26 18.68 -15.36 12.74
N ILE A 27 19.75 -14.60 12.93
CA ILE A 27 20.19 -14.14 14.27
C ILE A 27 19.11 -13.28 14.90
N PHE A 28 18.59 -12.29 14.18
CA PHE A 28 17.52 -11.42 14.65
C PHE A 28 16.23 -12.18 14.98
N SER A 29 15.96 -13.31 14.32
CA SER A 29 14.77 -14.12 14.58
C SER A 29 14.71 -14.73 15.97
N LEU A 30 15.82 -14.73 16.70
CA LEU A 30 15.88 -15.16 18.10
C LEU A 30 15.21 -14.14 19.04
N PHE A 31 15.19 -12.86 18.65
CA PHE A 31 14.76 -11.75 19.50
C PHE A 31 13.58 -10.96 18.92
N ASN A 32 13.32 -11.10 17.62
CA ASN A 32 12.31 -10.28 16.93
C ASN A 32 11.22 -11.15 16.29
N PRO A 33 9.94 -11.00 16.69
CA PRO A 33 8.83 -11.78 16.17
C PRO A 33 8.65 -11.70 14.66
N LYS A 34 8.84 -10.52 14.05
CA LYS A 34 8.73 -10.34 12.58
C LYS A 34 9.83 -11.11 11.84
N ALA A 35 11.06 -11.07 12.35
CA ALA A 35 12.16 -11.86 11.78
C ALA A 35 11.93 -13.37 11.94
N LYS A 36 11.34 -13.81 13.06
CA LYS A 36 10.94 -15.20 13.30
C LYS A 36 9.90 -15.66 12.27
N LEU A 37 8.87 -14.86 12.00
CA LEU A 37 7.88 -15.12 10.95
C LEU A 37 8.53 -15.21 9.56
N PHE A 38 9.45 -14.29 9.25
CA PHE A 38 10.19 -14.28 7.97
C PHE A 38 10.94 -15.59 7.72
N ILE A 39 11.65 -16.11 8.72
CA ILE A 39 12.43 -17.36 8.61
C ILE A 39 11.50 -18.59 8.60
N ASN A 40 10.55 -18.66 9.54
CA ASN A 40 9.67 -19.82 9.68
C ASN A 40 8.74 -19.99 8.49
N GLY A 41 8.21 -18.91 7.93
CA GLY A 41 7.32 -18.94 6.78
C GLY A 41 7.99 -19.53 5.51
N ARG A 42 9.33 -19.46 5.42
CA ARG A 42 10.08 -20.00 4.27
C ARG A 42 10.55 -21.44 4.44
N LYS A 43 10.53 -22.01 5.66
CA LYS A 43 11.05 -23.38 5.91
C LYS A 43 10.37 -24.44 5.04
N ASN A 44 9.04 -24.36 4.92
CA ASN A 44 8.23 -25.38 4.25
C ASN A 44 7.56 -24.86 2.97
N VAL A 45 8.06 -23.76 2.39
CA VAL A 45 7.41 -23.12 1.25
C VAL A 45 7.22 -24.05 0.05
N TYR A 46 8.21 -24.89 -0.26
CA TYR A 46 8.10 -25.84 -1.38
C TYR A 46 7.11 -26.98 -1.10
N THR A 47 6.98 -27.41 0.14
CA THR A 47 5.94 -28.38 0.54
C THR A 47 4.56 -27.78 0.38
N GLN A 48 4.37 -26.51 0.82
CA GLN A 48 3.12 -25.80 0.64
C GLN A 48 2.77 -25.57 -0.84
N ILE A 49 3.76 -25.22 -1.67
CA ILE A 49 3.56 -25.10 -3.12
C ILE A 49 3.12 -26.42 -3.72
N ALA A 50 3.81 -27.52 -3.42
CA ALA A 50 3.48 -28.86 -3.96
C ALA A 50 2.10 -29.37 -3.54
N GLN A 51 1.56 -28.88 -2.42
CA GLN A 51 0.21 -29.23 -1.96
C GLN A 51 -0.91 -28.44 -2.66
N LYS A 52 -0.61 -27.22 -3.15
CA LYS A 52 -1.62 -26.32 -3.72
C LYS A 52 -1.51 -26.13 -5.22
N ILE A 53 -0.30 -26.22 -5.77
CA ILE A 53 0.00 -25.89 -7.15
C ILE A 53 0.21 -27.16 -7.97
N ASN A 54 -0.53 -27.27 -9.07
CA ASN A 54 -0.25 -28.26 -10.09
C ASN A 54 0.74 -27.66 -11.12
N PRO A 55 1.99 -28.14 -11.21
CA PRO A 55 3.00 -27.57 -12.11
C PRO A 55 2.71 -27.83 -13.60
N ALA A 56 1.74 -28.70 -13.94
CA ALA A 56 1.30 -28.90 -15.32
C ALA A 56 0.39 -27.75 -15.81
N GLU A 57 -0.21 -26.98 -14.90
CA GLU A 57 -1.04 -25.83 -15.20
C GLU A 57 -0.20 -24.56 -15.32
N LYS A 58 -0.67 -23.58 -16.10
CA LYS A 58 -0.06 -22.26 -16.21
C LYS A 58 -0.64 -21.32 -15.16
N HIS A 59 0.24 -20.48 -14.57
CA HIS A 59 -0.15 -19.55 -13.53
C HIS A 59 0.28 -18.13 -13.89
N ILE A 60 -0.47 -17.14 -13.44
CA ILE A 60 -0.01 -15.75 -13.44
C ILE A 60 0.63 -15.46 -12.09
N TRP A 61 1.89 -15.07 -12.08
CA TRP A 61 2.63 -14.84 -10.85
C TRP A 61 2.69 -13.35 -10.52
N PHE A 62 2.12 -12.97 -9.37
CA PHE A 62 2.28 -11.63 -8.78
C PHE A 62 3.27 -11.66 -7.63
N HIS A 63 4.15 -10.66 -7.58
CA HIS A 63 5.07 -10.48 -6.46
C HIS A 63 4.96 -9.09 -5.84
N PHE A 64 4.92 -9.07 -4.49
CA PHE A 64 4.83 -7.88 -3.66
C PHE A 64 5.84 -7.96 -2.51
N ALA A 65 6.56 -6.86 -2.20
CA ALA A 65 7.43 -6.85 -1.03
C ALA A 65 6.63 -6.88 0.27
N SER A 66 5.52 -6.17 0.33
CA SER A 66 4.76 -5.88 1.54
C SER A 66 3.26 -5.74 1.28
N LEU A 67 2.48 -5.54 2.35
CA LEU A 67 1.05 -5.25 2.26
C LEU A 67 0.76 -3.99 1.44
N GLY A 68 1.55 -2.92 1.63
CA GLY A 68 1.34 -1.67 0.89
C GLY A 68 1.51 -1.82 -0.62
N GLU A 69 2.46 -2.65 -1.08
CA GLU A 69 2.64 -2.94 -2.50
C GLU A 69 1.58 -3.90 -3.03
N PHE A 70 1.08 -4.80 -2.20
CA PHE A 70 -0.09 -5.62 -2.54
C PHE A 70 -1.31 -4.73 -2.84
N GLU A 71 -1.61 -3.76 -1.98
CA GLU A 71 -2.75 -2.85 -2.22
C GLU A 71 -2.56 -2.01 -3.50
N GLN A 72 -1.33 -1.77 -3.93
CA GLN A 72 -1.04 -1.17 -5.24
C GLN A 72 -1.24 -2.12 -6.42
N GLY A 73 -0.79 -3.37 -6.32
CA GLY A 73 -0.93 -4.32 -7.42
C GLY A 73 -2.27 -5.05 -7.45
N ARG A 74 -3.03 -4.98 -6.36
CA ARG A 74 -4.31 -5.66 -6.18
C ARG A 74 -5.36 -5.31 -7.24
N PRO A 75 -5.55 -4.05 -7.66
CA PRO A 75 -6.49 -3.72 -8.73
C PRO A 75 -6.20 -4.47 -10.04
N VAL A 76 -4.92 -4.58 -10.40
CA VAL A 76 -4.51 -5.32 -11.60
C VAL A 76 -4.80 -6.81 -11.44
N LEU A 77 -4.49 -7.39 -10.27
CA LEU A 77 -4.75 -8.80 -9.98
C LEU A 77 -6.25 -9.11 -10.03
N GLU A 78 -7.08 -8.31 -9.35
CA GLU A 78 -8.54 -8.51 -9.30
C GLU A 78 -9.17 -8.32 -10.67
N LYS A 79 -8.71 -7.35 -11.47
CA LYS A 79 -9.18 -7.13 -12.84
C LYS A 79 -8.83 -8.32 -13.75
N ILE A 80 -7.59 -8.85 -13.68
CA ILE A 80 -7.19 -10.06 -14.41
C ILE A 80 -8.09 -11.24 -13.99
N LYS A 81 -8.32 -11.43 -12.70
CA LYS A 81 -9.16 -12.53 -12.22
C LYS A 81 -10.62 -12.41 -12.67
N THR A 82 -11.13 -11.19 -12.77
CA THR A 82 -12.48 -10.89 -13.27
C THR A 82 -12.59 -11.16 -14.77
N LEU A 83 -11.61 -10.71 -15.55
CA LEU A 83 -11.62 -10.89 -17.02
C LEU A 83 -11.31 -12.34 -17.42
N TYR A 84 -10.50 -13.04 -16.65
CA TYR A 84 -10.06 -14.40 -16.92
C TYR A 84 -10.27 -15.31 -15.70
N PRO A 85 -11.51 -15.67 -15.32
CA PRO A 85 -11.83 -16.41 -14.10
C PRO A 85 -11.13 -17.77 -14.00
N ALA A 86 -10.87 -18.42 -15.14
CA ALA A 86 -10.18 -19.70 -15.22
C ALA A 86 -8.67 -19.62 -14.93
N LYS A 87 -8.06 -18.44 -15.05
CA LYS A 87 -6.62 -18.28 -14.80
C LYS A 87 -6.29 -18.50 -13.33
N LYS A 88 -5.29 -19.31 -13.08
CA LYS A 88 -4.72 -19.56 -11.74
C LYS A 88 -3.73 -18.45 -11.41
N ILE A 89 -3.83 -17.90 -10.20
CA ILE A 89 -2.95 -16.81 -9.75
C ILE A 89 -2.13 -17.29 -8.56
N VAL A 90 -0.83 -17.06 -8.63
CA VAL A 90 0.11 -17.23 -7.52
C VAL A 90 0.55 -15.86 -7.04
N VAL A 91 0.42 -15.61 -5.76
CA VAL A 91 0.92 -14.40 -5.11
C VAL A 91 2.09 -14.74 -4.21
N THR A 92 3.15 -13.96 -4.29
CA THR A 92 4.26 -14.09 -3.36
C THR A 92 4.52 -12.80 -2.62
N PHE A 93 4.86 -12.93 -1.32
CA PHE A 93 5.32 -11.82 -0.49
C PHE A 93 6.76 -12.02 -0.05
N PHE A 94 7.51 -10.91 0.00
CA PHE A 94 8.83 -10.94 0.63
C PHE A 94 8.73 -10.75 2.14
N SER A 95 7.91 -9.81 2.61
CA SER A 95 7.75 -9.45 4.01
C SER A 95 6.60 -10.20 4.71
N PRO A 96 6.72 -10.51 6.01
CA PRO A 96 5.61 -11.01 6.82
C PRO A 96 4.39 -10.09 6.85
N SER A 97 4.57 -8.78 6.75
CA SER A 97 3.46 -7.81 6.80
C SER A 97 2.42 -8.03 5.70
N GLY A 98 2.84 -8.50 4.53
CA GLY A 98 1.92 -8.86 3.45
C GLY A 98 1.37 -10.28 3.62
N TYR A 99 2.28 -11.24 3.80
CA TYR A 99 1.92 -12.66 3.86
C TYR A 99 0.94 -12.98 5.00
N GLU A 100 1.24 -12.56 6.24
CA GLU A 100 0.42 -12.94 7.40
C GLU A 100 -1.01 -12.40 7.31
N ILE A 101 -1.21 -11.25 6.65
CA ILE A 101 -2.53 -10.65 6.45
C ILE A 101 -3.25 -11.26 5.24
N ARG A 102 -2.52 -11.67 4.20
CA ARG A 102 -3.09 -12.10 2.91
C ARG A 102 -2.92 -13.58 2.58
N LYS A 103 -2.38 -14.41 3.47
CA LYS A 103 -2.15 -15.85 3.25
C LYS A 103 -3.41 -16.64 2.89
N ASN A 104 -4.60 -16.14 3.26
CA ASN A 104 -5.89 -16.71 2.93
C ASN A 104 -6.66 -15.89 1.89
N TYR A 105 -5.96 -15.18 1.00
CA TYR A 105 -6.61 -14.36 -0.02
C TYR A 105 -7.34 -15.25 -1.05
N ALA A 106 -8.66 -15.04 -1.18
CA ALA A 106 -9.53 -15.98 -1.91
C ALA A 106 -9.27 -16.07 -3.44
N MET A 107 -8.60 -15.08 -4.03
CA MET A 107 -8.39 -15.03 -5.49
C MET A 107 -7.06 -15.61 -5.96
N ALA A 108 -6.18 -16.05 -5.03
CA ALA A 108 -4.85 -16.52 -5.37
C ALA A 108 -4.28 -17.49 -4.33
N ASP A 109 -3.38 -18.37 -4.76
CA ASP A 109 -2.52 -19.13 -3.86
C ASP A 109 -1.36 -18.28 -3.39
N VAL A 110 -1.23 -18.11 -2.07
CA VAL A 110 -0.29 -17.14 -1.47
C VAL A 110 0.86 -17.85 -0.79
N PHE A 111 2.10 -17.41 -1.07
CA PHE A 111 3.33 -17.96 -0.52
C PHE A 111 4.33 -16.86 -0.12
N TYR A 112 5.30 -17.22 0.70
CA TYR A 112 6.52 -16.43 0.80
C TYR A 112 7.41 -16.65 -0.42
N LEU A 113 8.01 -15.58 -0.97
CA LEU A 113 9.05 -15.74 -1.98
C LEU A 113 10.29 -16.38 -1.34
N PRO A 114 10.82 -17.51 -1.84
CA PRO A 114 12.10 -18.02 -1.40
C PRO A 114 13.22 -17.00 -1.63
N ILE A 115 14.27 -17.04 -0.80
CA ILE A 115 15.41 -16.11 -0.93
C ILE A 115 16.02 -16.21 -2.32
N ASP A 116 16.39 -15.06 -2.89
CA ASP A 116 16.91 -14.97 -4.28
C ASP A 116 18.29 -15.62 -4.43
N THR A 117 18.27 -16.89 -4.78
CA THR A 117 19.43 -17.67 -5.19
C THR A 117 19.14 -18.38 -6.51
N ALA A 118 20.17 -18.73 -7.27
CA ALA A 118 19.99 -19.43 -8.55
C ALA A 118 19.18 -20.74 -8.40
N ALA A 119 19.45 -21.52 -7.34
CA ALA A 119 18.73 -22.76 -7.09
C ALA A 119 17.24 -22.52 -6.75
N ASN A 120 16.97 -21.54 -5.87
CA ASN A 120 15.60 -21.21 -5.51
C ASN A 120 14.81 -20.63 -6.68
N ALA A 121 15.39 -19.73 -7.48
CA ALA A 121 14.72 -19.14 -8.64
C ALA A 121 14.32 -20.23 -9.63
N LYS A 122 15.26 -21.12 -10.01
CA LYS A 122 14.98 -22.22 -10.91
C LYS A 122 13.91 -23.18 -10.37
N ARG A 123 14.03 -23.60 -9.09
CA ARG A 123 13.08 -24.53 -8.47
C ARG A 123 11.69 -23.89 -8.34
N PHE A 124 11.62 -22.64 -7.90
CA PHE A 124 10.35 -21.95 -7.70
C PHE A 124 9.60 -21.76 -9.02
N ILE A 125 10.27 -21.23 -10.05
CA ILE A 125 9.66 -21.02 -11.37
C ILE A 125 9.18 -22.34 -11.97
N ALA A 126 9.97 -23.41 -11.86
CA ALA A 126 9.54 -24.74 -12.30
C ALA A 126 8.32 -25.27 -11.50
N SER A 127 8.23 -24.94 -10.19
CA SER A 127 7.13 -25.42 -9.33
C SER A 127 5.81 -24.69 -9.60
N ILE A 128 5.83 -23.40 -9.98
CA ILE A 128 4.61 -22.62 -10.24
C ILE A 128 4.27 -22.47 -11.72
N ASN A 129 5.19 -22.84 -12.63
CA ASN A 129 5.03 -22.79 -14.09
C ASN A 129 4.33 -21.53 -14.59
N PRO A 130 4.94 -20.32 -14.39
CA PRO A 130 4.26 -19.08 -14.72
C PRO A 130 4.20 -18.84 -16.22
N GLU A 131 3.05 -18.36 -16.74
CA GLU A 131 2.94 -17.88 -18.11
C GLU A 131 3.38 -16.42 -18.22
N MET A 132 3.26 -15.65 -17.13
CA MET A 132 3.79 -14.29 -16.95
C MET A 132 4.06 -14.01 -15.48
N ALA A 133 4.91 -13.01 -15.23
CA ALA A 133 5.21 -12.50 -13.89
C ALA A 133 4.97 -10.99 -13.82
N ILE A 134 4.34 -10.53 -12.75
CA ILE A 134 4.01 -9.12 -12.50
C ILE A 134 4.56 -8.71 -11.13
N PHE A 135 5.51 -7.79 -11.15
CA PHE A 135 6.18 -7.28 -9.96
C PHE A 135 5.78 -5.83 -9.70
N THR A 136 5.63 -5.45 -8.44
CA THR A 136 5.22 -4.09 -8.07
C THR A 136 6.39 -3.30 -7.52
N LYS A 137 6.58 -2.06 -8.00
CA LYS A 137 7.58 -1.08 -7.54
C LYS A 137 9.05 -1.52 -7.66
N TYR A 138 9.71 -1.85 -6.52
CA TYR A 138 11.17 -1.87 -6.37
C TYR A 138 11.77 -3.27 -6.23
N GLU A 139 11.01 -4.32 -6.42
CA GLU A 139 11.42 -5.69 -6.19
C GLU A 139 12.19 -6.27 -7.39
N PHE A 140 13.47 -5.95 -7.47
CA PHE A 140 14.36 -6.34 -8.58
C PHE A 140 15.29 -7.48 -8.17
N TRP A 141 14.82 -8.72 -8.24
CA TRP A 141 15.53 -9.92 -7.81
C TRP A 141 16.33 -10.54 -8.95
N HIS A 142 17.67 -10.55 -8.84
CA HIS A 142 18.58 -10.92 -9.92
C HIS A 142 18.32 -12.33 -10.49
N PHE A 143 18.26 -13.34 -9.64
CA PHE A 143 18.14 -14.71 -10.10
C PHE A 143 16.74 -15.04 -10.62
N TYR A 144 15.70 -14.52 -9.99
CA TYR A 144 14.32 -14.65 -10.50
C TYR A 144 14.15 -14.01 -11.86
N PHE A 145 14.63 -12.78 -12.05
CA PHE A 145 14.52 -12.06 -13.31
C PHE A 145 15.35 -12.72 -14.42
N LYS A 146 16.55 -13.20 -14.08
CA LYS A 146 17.40 -13.97 -15.00
C LYS A 146 16.74 -15.26 -15.44
N GLU A 147 16.11 -16.00 -14.52
CA GLU A 147 15.47 -17.28 -14.83
C GLU A 147 14.20 -17.08 -15.67
N LEU A 148 13.35 -16.09 -15.35
CA LEU A 148 12.19 -15.72 -16.18
C LEU A 148 12.61 -15.40 -17.61
N LYS A 149 13.66 -14.58 -17.79
CA LYS A 149 14.21 -14.25 -19.10
C LYS A 149 14.73 -15.48 -19.84
N ALA A 150 15.45 -16.37 -19.14
CA ALA A 150 16.01 -17.59 -19.74
C ALA A 150 14.92 -18.54 -20.25
N GLN A 151 13.75 -18.54 -19.62
CA GLN A 151 12.59 -19.34 -20.01
C GLN A 151 11.61 -18.58 -20.91
N HIS A 152 11.96 -17.36 -21.38
CA HIS A 152 11.11 -16.48 -22.21
C HIS A 152 9.75 -16.16 -21.58
N ILE A 153 9.67 -16.14 -20.25
CA ILE A 153 8.46 -15.79 -19.51
C ILE A 153 8.38 -14.26 -19.42
N PRO A 154 7.30 -13.62 -19.89
CA PRO A 154 7.13 -12.17 -19.80
C PRO A 154 7.15 -11.69 -18.35
N LEU A 155 7.92 -10.64 -18.09
CA LEU A 155 8.03 -9.98 -16.80
C LEU A 155 7.60 -8.52 -16.91
N TYR A 156 6.59 -8.14 -16.16
CA TYR A 156 6.05 -6.79 -16.09
C TYR A 156 6.37 -6.15 -14.73
N VAL A 157 6.75 -4.88 -14.75
CA VAL A 157 6.87 -4.08 -13.52
C VAL A 157 5.78 -3.03 -13.55
N ILE A 158 4.88 -3.07 -12.56
CA ILE A 158 3.75 -2.16 -12.44
C ILE A 158 3.94 -1.16 -11.30
N SER A 159 3.31 0.02 -11.44
CA SER A 159 3.42 1.13 -10.46
C SER A 159 4.87 1.48 -10.12
N GLY A 160 5.78 1.32 -11.10
CA GLY A 160 7.20 1.59 -10.94
C GLY A 160 7.46 3.07 -10.67
N ILE A 161 8.35 3.37 -9.73
CA ILE A 161 8.84 4.72 -9.51
C ILE A 161 10.36 4.68 -9.37
N PHE A 162 11.05 5.49 -10.16
CA PHE A 162 12.51 5.51 -10.22
C PHE A 162 13.03 6.88 -9.76
N ARG A 163 14.20 6.87 -9.13
CA ARG A 163 14.87 8.08 -8.63
C ARG A 163 16.33 8.08 -9.09
N GLU A 164 16.85 9.23 -9.42
CA GLU A 164 18.23 9.41 -9.88
C GLU A 164 19.29 8.90 -8.89
N SER A 165 18.94 8.90 -7.60
CA SER A 165 19.83 8.39 -6.53
C SER A 165 20.04 6.87 -6.57
N GLN A 166 19.19 6.10 -7.27
CA GLN A 166 19.28 4.64 -7.31
C GLN A 166 20.48 4.16 -8.14
N ALA A 167 21.02 3.02 -7.74
CA ALA A 167 22.22 2.43 -8.35
C ALA A 167 22.12 2.19 -9.87
N PHE A 168 20.91 1.99 -10.40
CA PHE A 168 20.68 1.79 -11.83
C PHE A 168 21.20 2.96 -12.69
N PHE A 169 21.12 4.19 -12.17
CA PHE A 169 21.43 5.43 -12.88
C PHE A 169 22.85 5.96 -12.58
N LYS A 170 23.61 5.26 -11.74
CA LYS A 170 24.99 5.62 -11.40
C LYS A 170 25.98 4.99 -12.38
N TRP A 171 27.16 5.58 -12.49
CA TRP A 171 28.22 5.08 -13.40
C TRP A 171 28.59 3.61 -13.13
N TYR A 172 28.57 3.17 -11.87
CA TYR A 172 28.81 1.79 -11.42
C TYR A 172 27.60 0.85 -11.54
N GLY A 173 26.47 1.32 -12.05
CA GLY A 173 25.20 0.59 -12.06
C GLY A 173 25.07 -0.51 -13.12
N GLY A 174 26.16 -0.94 -13.77
CA GLY A 174 26.14 -1.90 -14.86
C GLY A 174 25.43 -3.22 -14.54
N PHE A 175 25.72 -3.79 -13.38
CA PHE A 175 25.06 -5.01 -12.88
C PHE A 175 23.54 -4.81 -12.69
N TYR A 176 23.15 -3.75 -12.03
CA TYR A 176 21.74 -3.44 -11.74
C TYR A 176 20.96 -3.14 -13.03
N ARG A 177 21.57 -2.43 -13.99
CA ARG A 177 20.94 -2.24 -15.33
C ARG A 177 20.68 -3.55 -16.06
N ASN A 178 21.55 -4.55 -15.89
CA ASN A 178 21.32 -5.88 -16.48
C ASN A 178 20.11 -6.60 -15.87
N ILE A 179 19.80 -6.37 -14.59
CA ILE A 179 18.56 -6.88 -13.98
C ILE A 179 17.35 -6.25 -14.68
N LEU A 180 17.33 -4.92 -14.82
CA LEU A 180 16.22 -4.20 -15.48
C LEU A 180 16.02 -4.62 -16.96
N LYS A 181 17.09 -5.01 -17.68
CA LYS A 181 16.99 -5.54 -19.04
C LYS A 181 16.30 -6.91 -19.16
N SER A 182 15.97 -7.53 -18.04
CA SER A 182 15.16 -8.75 -18.03
C SER A 182 13.66 -8.46 -17.98
N VAL A 183 13.26 -7.24 -17.74
CA VAL A 183 11.87 -6.81 -17.71
C VAL A 183 11.35 -6.62 -19.13
N THR A 184 10.21 -7.22 -19.42
CA THR A 184 9.54 -7.11 -20.73
C THR A 184 8.96 -5.72 -20.92
N TYR A 185 8.28 -5.19 -19.90
CA TYR A 185 7.69 -3.85 -19.97
C TYR A 185 7.56 -3.20 -18.60
N PHE A 186 7.76 -1.88 -18.55
CA PHE A 186 7.63 -1.07 -17.34
C PHE A 186 6.39 -0.17 -17.42
N PHE A 187 5.54 -0.23 -16.41
CA PHE A 187 4.44 0.69 -16.16
C PHE A 187 4.82 1.57 -14.99
N VAL A 188 5.14 2.83 -15.26
CA VAL A 188 5.67 3.76 -14.26
C VAL A 188 4.65 4.82 -13.85
N GLN A 189 4.86 5.39 -12.66
CA GLN A 189 3.91 6.35 -12.09
C GLN A 189 4.02 7.75 -12.71
N ASN A 190 5.23 8.15 -13.18
CA ASN A 190 5.49 9.53 -13.58
C ASN A 190 6.52 9.64 -14.71
N LYS A 191 6.59 10.85 -15.27
CA LYS A 191 7.49 11.21 -16.37
C LYS A 191 8.98 11.12 -16.00
N GLU A 192 9.32 11.43 -14.75
CA GLU A 192 10.70 11.33 -14.26
C GLU A 192 11.19 9.89 -14.33
N SER A 193 10.39 8.93 -13.87
CA SER A 193 10.71 7.50 -13.94
C SER A 193 10.85 7.01 -15.39
N GLU A 194 9.99 7.45 -16.29
CA GLU A 194 10.09 7.15 -17.72
C GLU A 194 11.41 7.68 -18.31
N ASN A 195 11.73 8.95 -18.05
CA ASN A 195 12.94 9.59 -18.54
C ASN A 195 14.21 8.88 -18.02
N LEU A 196 14.22 8.51 -16.73
CA LEU A 196 15.34 7.78 -16.12
C LEU A 196 15.55 6.40 -16.77
N LEU A 197 14.50 5.65 -17.04
CA LEU A 197 14.62 4.36 -17.72
C LEU A 197 15.11 4.54 -19.16
N LYS A 198 14.57 5.49 -19.89
CA LYS A 198 15.02 5.82 -21.27
C LYS A 198 16.48 6.26 -21.31
N SER A 199 16.99 7.00 -20.30
CA SER A 199 18.38 7.46 -20.23
C SER A 199 19.39 6.31 -20.15
N ILE A 200 18.97 5.12 -19.73
CA ILE A 200 19.79 3.89 -19.68
C ILE A 200 19.45 2.90 -20.80
N GLY A 201 18.69 3.34 -21.83
CA GLY A 201 18.36 2.56 -23.01
C GLY A 201 17.18 1.59 -22.85
N LEU A 202 16.31 1.78 -21.84
CA LEU A 202 15.10 1.00 -21.66
C LEU A 202 13.88 1.77 -22.19
N ASN A 203 13.48 1.45 -23.43
CA ASN A 203 12.41 2.17 -24.15
C ASN A 203 11.03 1.51 -24.03
N HIS A 204 10.95 0.29 -23.53
CA HIS A 204 9.70 -0.45 -23.25
C HIS A 204 9.11 0.01 -21.91
N VAL A 205 8.68 1.25 -21.88
CA VAL A 205 8.16 1.94 -20.71
C VAL A 205 7.00 2.85 -21.08
N THR A 206 5.97 2.88 -20.23
CA THR A 206 4.82 3.77 -20.35
C THR A 206 4.44 4.36 -19.00
N ILE A 207 3.95 5.58 -18.97
CA ILE A 207 3.37 6.21 -17.79
C ILE A 207 1.94 5.71 -17.68
N SER A 208 1.69 4.81 -16.72
CA SER A 208 0.34 4.35 -16.39
C SER A 208 -0.27 5.10 -15.19
N GLY A 209 0.56 5.69 -14.35
CA GLY A 209 0.12 6.25 -13.08
C GLY A 209 0.21 5.24 -11.92
N ASP A 210 -0.46 5.57 -10.83
CA ASP A 210 -0.50 4.76 -9.61
C ASP A 210 -1.87 4.08 -9.48
N THR A 211 -1.89 2.77 -9.48
CA THR A 211 -3.09 1.95 -9.37
C THR A 211 -3.85 2.12 -8.05
N ARG A 212 -3.26 2.76 -7.03
CA ARG A 212 -3.98 3.13 -5.81
C ARG A 212 -5.14 4.10 -6.09
N PHE A 213 -5.03 4.98 -7.09
CA PHE A 213 -6.11 5.88 -7.47
C PHE A 213 -7.35 5.13 -7.96
N ASP A 214 -7.15 4.08 -8.78
CA ASP A 214 -8.25 3.22 -9.24
C ASP A 214 -8.96 2.58 -8.05
N ARG A 215 -8.17 2.02 -7.11
CA ARG A 215 -8.69 1.31 -5.94
C ARG A 215 -9.51 2.19 -5.01
N VAL A 216 -8.98 3.36 -4.66
CA VAL A 216 -9.70 4.26 -3.74
C VAL A 216 -10.93 4.87 -4.40
N TYR A 217 -10.86 5.11 -5.72
CA TYR A 217 -12.01 5.58 -6.49
C TYR A 217 -13.13 4.52 -6.52
N GLU A 218 -12.82 3.26 -6.85
CA GLU A 218 -13.78 2.16 -6.84
C GLU A 218 -14.41 1.96 -5.47
N ASN A 219 -13.62 1.98 -4.40
CA ASN A 219 -14.12 1.88 -3.04
C ASN A 219 -15.09 3.03 -2.69
N ALA A 220 -14.81 4.24 -3.18
CA ALA A 220 -15.67 5.39 -2.94
C ALA A 220 -16.98 5.34 -3.73
N GLN A 221 -17.03 4.61 -4.88
CA GLN A 221 -18.27 4.43 -5.64
C GLN A 221 -19.25 3.43 -5.00
N SER A 222 -18.74 2.48 -4.20
CA SER A 222 -19.55 1.42 -3.60
C SER A 222 -19.09 1.15 -2.15
N PRO A 223 -19.17 2.15 -1.26
CA PRO A 223 -18.72 2.00 0.11
C PRO A 223 -19.67 1.08 0.89
N LYS A 224 -19.12 0.35 1.85
CA LYS A 224 -19.91 -0.47 2.76
C LYS A 224 -20.72 0.45 3.68
N GLN A 225 -22.03 0.27 3.69
CA GLN A 225 -22.94 1.00 4.58
C GLN A 225 -22.75 0.53 6.03
N LEU A 226 -22.69 1.48 6.95
CA LEU A 226 -22.43 1.24 8.37
C LEU A 226 -23.51 1.92 9.22
N SER A 227 -24.66 1.24 9.39
CA SER A 227 -25.86 1.78 10.06
C SER A 227 -25.58 2.32 11.46
N LEU A 228 -24.66 1.69 12.20
CA LEU A 228 -24.25 2.18 13.54
C LEU A 228 -23.52 3.52 13.46
N ILE A 229 -22.71 3.73 12.44
CA ILE A 229 -22.04 5.02 12.23
C ILE A 229 -23.06 6.09 11.85
N GLU A 230 -24.01 5.76 10.97
CA GLU A 230 -25.12 6.65 10.58
C GLU A 230 -25.94 7.07 11.81
N SER A 231 -26.25 6.11 12.70
CA SER A 231 -26.93 6.38 13.95
C SER A 231 -26.13 7.28 14.90
N PHE A 232 -24.80 7.11 14.96
CA PHE A 232 -23.92 7.93 15.79
C PHE A 232 -23.82 9.37 15.30
N ILE A 233 -23.64 9.58 14.00
CA ILE A 233 -23.44 10.92 13.44
C ILE A 233 -24.76 11.71 13.33
N GLY A 234 -25.88 11.04 13.02
CA GLY A 234 -27.14 11.70 12.69
C GLY A 234 -26.97 12.68 11.54
N SER A 235 -27.34 13.94 11.78
CA SER A 235 -27.12 15.06 10.81
C SER A 235 -25.91 15.94 11.13
N ALA A 236 -25.09 15.58 12.12
CA ALA A 236 -23.99 16.41 12.55
C ALA A 236 -22.79 16.32 11.58
N PRO A 237 -22.11 17.42 11.31
CA PRO A 237 -20.86 17.40 10.57
C PRO A 237 -19.81 16.56 11.33
N THR A 238 -18.97 15.85 10.58
CA THR A 238 -18.09 14.83 11.16
C THR A 238 -16.65 14.99 10.68
N LEU A 239 -15.71 14.93 11.62
CA LEU A 239 -14.28 14.75 11.36
C LEU A 239 -13.93 13.26 11.48
N VAL A 240 -13.39 12.67 10.42
CA VAL A 240 -12.89 11.29 10.44
C VAL A 240 -11.37 11.30 10.55
N CYS A 241 -10.86 10.77 11.66
CA CYS A 241 -9.43 10.67 11.96
C CYS A 241 -8.94 9.24 11.71
N GLY A 242 -8.25 9.00 10.61
CA GLY A 242 -7.79 7.67 10.20
C GLY A 242 -6.34 7.40 10.53
N SER A 243 -6.06 6.18 11.01
CA SER A 243 -4.71 5.68 11.32
C SER A 243 -3.94 6.59 12.28
N THR A 244 -4.62 7.05 13.34
CA THR A 244 -4.01 7.95 14.33
C THR A 244 -3.00 7.23 15.22
N TRP A 245 -2.05 7.99 15.73
CA TRP A 245 -1.05 7.60 16.71
C TRP A 245 -1.14 8.49 17.95
N PRO A 246 -0.52 8.15 19.09
CA PRO A 246 -0.66 8.91 20.33
C PRO A 246 -0.38 10.42 20.20
N GLU A 247 0.61 10.79 19.37
CA GLU A 247 0.93 12.21 19.13
C GLU A 247 -0.18 12.94 18.34
N ASP A 248 -0.82 12.25 17.39
CA ASP A 248 -1.96 12.78 16.64
C ASP A 248 -3.16 12.96 17.58
N GLU A 249 -3.46 11.96 18.39
CA GLU A 249 -4.60 11.91 19.31
C GLU A 249 -4.53 13.02 20.37
N LYS A 250 -3.32 13.27 20.88
CA LYS A 250 -3.07 14.37 21.82
C LYS A 250 -3.45 15.74 21.24
N ILE A 251 -3.18 15.99 19.95
CA ILE A 251 -3.53 17.25 19.30
C ILE A 251 -5.03 17.29 18.97
N LEU A 252 -5.59 16.16 18.50
CA LEU A 252 -6.99 16.05 18.12
C LEU A 252 -7.96 16.20 19.32
N SER A 253 -7.54 15.84 20.53
CA SER A 253 -8.37 15.89 21.75
C SER A 253 -8.84 17.30 22.10
N ALA A 254 -8.22 18.35 21.54
CA ALA A 254 -8.66 19.73 21.71
C ALA A 254 -9.96 20.08 20.95
N LEU A 255 -10.33 19.30 19.93
CA LEU A 255 -11.44 19.67 19.03
C LEU A 255 -12.83 19.40 19.62
N PRO A 256 -13.16 18.28 20.28
CA PRO A 256 -14.53 17.96 20.71
C PRO A 256 -15.13 18.98 21.69
N GLN A 257 -14.30 19.55 22.56
CA GLN A 257 -14.75 20.60 23.49
C GLN A 257 -15.00 21.93 22.77
N LYS A 258 -14.15 22.26 21.79
CA LYS A 258 -14.24 23.53 21.05
C LYS A 258 -15.38 23.52 20.03
N TYR A 259 -15.71 22.35 19.46
CA TYR A 259 -16.73 22.20 18.41
C TYR A 259 -17.83 21.22 18.82
N PRO A 260 -18.70 21.58 19.78
CA PRO A 260 -19.69 20.68 20.37
C PRO A 260 -20.76 20.20 19.37
N ASN A 261 -20.93 20.88 18.23
CA ASN A 261 -21.89 20.50 17.20
C ASN A 261 -21.32 19.49 16.19
N TRP A 262 -20.02 19.16 16.31
CA TRP A 262 -19.35 18.17 15.45
C TRP A 262 -19.29 16.80 16.11
N LYS A 263 -19.25 15.76 15.27
CA LYS A 263 -18.90 14.40 15.68
C LYS A 263 -17.46 14.08 15.25
N PHE A 264 -16.79 13.26 16.04
CA PHE A 264 -15.41 12.87 15.82
C PHE A 264 -15.31 11.35 15.77
N ILE A 265 -14.77 10.78 14.71
CA ILE A 265 -14.51 9.35 14.59
C ILE A 265 -13.00 9.16 14.61
N ILE A 266 -12.49 8.48 15.62
CA ILE A 266 -11.08 8.19 15.83
C ILE A 266 -10.83 6.72 15.48
N ALA A 267 -10.11 6.45 14.41
CA ALA A 267 -9.70 5.11 14.00
C ALA A 267 -8.18 4.98 14.16
N PRO A 268 -7.69 4.49 15.32
CA PRO A 268 -6.27 4.39 15.59
C PRO A 268 -5.59 3.34 14.71
N HIS A 269 -4.28 3.51 14.50
CA HIS A 269 -3.48 2.56 13.75
C HIS A 269 -3.29 1.23 14.49
N GLU A 270 -3.18 1.28 15.81
CA GLU A 270 -3.07 0.12 16.70
C GLU A 270 -4.25 0.10 17.67
N ILE A 271 -4.89 -1.07 17.80
CA ILE A 271 -6.14 -1.24 18.58
C ILE A 271 -5.95 -2.11 19.84
N HIS A 272 -4.73 -2.20 20.37
CA HIS A 272 -4.52 -2.92 21.63
C HIS A 272 -5.17 -2.15 22.80
N GLU A 273 -5.65 -2.89 23.82
CA GLU A 273 -6.50 -2.38 24.89
C GLU A 273 -5.93 -1.14 25.59
N SER A 274 -4.63 -1.18 25.96
CA SER A 274 -3.98 -0.06 26.63
C SER A 274 -3.93 1.23 25.80
N HIS A 275 -3.91 1.12 24.45
CA HIS A 275 -3.97 2.28 23.57
C HIS A 275 -5.39 2.85 23.51
N ILE A 276 -6.40 1.99 23.35
CA ILE A 276 -7.82 2.42 23.36
C ILE A 276 -8.17 3.11 24.68
N GLU A 277 -7.78 2.56 25.83
CA GLU A 277 -7.95 3.20 27.15
C GLU A 277 -7.24 4.58 27.22
N SER A 278 -6.07 4.70 26.59
CA SER A 278 -5.36 5.99 26.52
C SER A 278 -6.13 7.02 25.71
N ILE A 279 -6.74 6.62 24.60
CA ILE A 279 -7.58 7.52 23.78
C ILE A 279 -8.82 7.95 24.59
N GLU A 280 -9.50 7.03 25.27
CA GLU A 280 -10.67 7.38 26.11
C GLU A 280 -10.33 8.45 27.17
N LYS A 281 -9.17 8.33 27.81
CA LYS A 281 -8.69 9.33 28.79
C LYS A 281 -8.39 10.69 28.16
N GLN A 282 -7.94 10.72 26.90
CA GLN A 282 -7.64 11.96 26.18
C GLN A 282 -8.91 12.64 25.64
N PHE A 283 -10.00 11.87 25.42
CA PHE A 283 -11.28 12.38 24.95
C PHE A 283 -12.38 12.21 26.03
N PRO A 284 -12.27 12.91 27.17
CA PRO A 284 -13.11 12.66 28.33
C PRO A 284 -14.58 13.08 28.13
N VAL A 285 -14.85 13.94 27.12
CA VAL A 285 -16.21 14.45 26.87
C VAL A 285 -16.91 13.55 25.85
N GLY A 286 -17.76 12.64 26.36
CA GLY A 286 -18.66 11.85 25.54
C GLY A 286 -17.97 10.94 24.52
N SER A 287 -16.87 10.27 24.89
CA SER A 287 -16.28 9.22 24.06
C SER A 287 -16.97 7.88 24.29
N VAL A 288 -17.07 7.07 23.24
CA VAL A 288 -17.59 5.70 23.28
C VAL A 288 -16.82 4.83 22.30
N ARG A 289 -16.57 3.57 22.68
CA ARG A 289 -15.96 2.56 21.79
C ARG A 289 -17.01 2.01 20.83
N PHE A 290 -16.61 1.71 19.62
CA PHE A 290 -17.49 1.10 18.63
C PHE A 290 -17.99 -0.28 19.08
N SER A 291 -17.15 -1.11 19.70
CA SER A 291 -17.53 -2.44 20.21
C SER A 291 -18.61 -2.36 21.31
N VAL A 292 -18.48 -1.40 22.22
CA VAL A 292 -19.47 -1.15 23.30
C VAL A 292 -20.77 -0.63 22.69
N PHE A 293 -20.68 0.30 21.77
CA PHE A 293 -21.83 0.86 21.07
C PHE A 293 -22.61 -0.18 20.27
N SER A 294 -21.90 -1.13 19.62
CA SER A 294 -22.51 -2.20 18.82
C SER A 294 -23.16 -3.30 19.66
N SER A 295 -22.69 -3.53 20.88
CA SER A 295 -23.19 -4.61 21.77
C SER A 295 -24.35 -4.21 22.67
N ALA A 296 -24.46 -2.92 22.94
CA ALA A 296 -25.53 -2.39 23.76
C ALA A 296 -26.65 -1.90 22.83
N ASN A 297 -27.90 -2.38 23.03
CA ASN A 297 -29.10 -1.69 22.55
C ASN A 297 -29.25 -0.32 23.24
N GLN A 298 -28.13 0.39 23.42
CA GLN A 298 -28.11 1.68 24.08
C GLN A 298 -28.67 2.73 23.16
N THR A 299 -29.71 3.37 23.60
CA THR A 299 -30.15 4.67 23.05
C THR A 299 -28.95 5.60 23.02
N LEU A 300 -28.53 5.99 21.82
CA LEU A 300 -27.51 7.02 21.62
C LEU A 300 -27.92 8.26 22.41
N ASN A 301 -27.20 8.56 23.47
CA ASN A 301 -27.34 9.85 24.10
C ASN A 301 -26.69 10.90 23.16
N ALA A 302 -27.38 12.02 22.95
CA ALA A 302 -26.86 13.17 22.20
C ALA A 302 -25.50 13.67 22.74
N GLU A 303 -25.12 13.21 23.92
CA GLU A 303 -23.89 13.55 24.64
C GLU A 303 -22.61 12.91 24.04
N HIS A 304 -22.72 11.77 23.31
CA HIS A 304 -21.51 11.18 22.71
C HIS A 304 -21.03 12.00 21.53
N LYS A 305 -19.83 12.55 21.64
CA LYS A 305 -19.17 13.40 20.61
C LYS A 305 -18.11 12.65 19.84
N THR A 306 -17.45 11.66 20.47
CA THR A 306 -16.31 10.93 19.91
C THR A 306 -16.59 9.44 19.87
N LEU A 307 -16.47 8.83 18.70
CA LEU A 307 -16.53 7.38 18.51
C LEU A 307 -15.12 6.84 18.25
N ILE A 308 -14.66 5.93 19.09
CA ILE A 308 -13.35 5.28 18.97
C ILE A 308 -13.55 3.93 18.29
N ILE A 309 -12.92 3.75 17.14
CA ILE A 309 -12.99 2.51 16.36
C ILE A 309 -11.95 1.52 16.90
N ASP A 310 -12.40 0.53 17.61
CA ASP A 310 -11.59 -0.50 18.26
C ASP A 310 -11.59 -1.84 17.48
N ASN A 311 -11.85 -1.79 16.17
CA ASN A 311 -11.78 -2.93 15.27
C ASN A 311 -11.01 -2.59 13.97
N ILE A 312 -10.69 -3.62 13.17
CA ILE A 312 -9.93 -3.49 11.91
C ILE A 312 -10.86 -3.63 10.71
N GLY A 313 -10.55 -2.89 9.62
CA GLY A 313 -11.15 -3.07 8.29
C GLY A 313 -12.33 -2.17 7.96
N MET A 314 -12.66 -1.18 8.81
CA MET A 314 -13.76 -0.24 8.57
C MET A 314 -13.30 1.09 7.97
N LEU A 315 -12.04 1.50 8.16
CA LEU A 315 -11.55 2.85 7.92
C LEU A 315 -11.89 3.39 6.52
N SER A 316 -11.66 2.61 5.47
CA SER A 316 -11.94 3.03 4.09
C SER A 316 -13.41 3.38 3.85
N SER A 317 -14.34 2.74 4.60
CA SER A 317 -15.78 3.04 4.51
C SER A 317 -16.23 4.14 5.48
N LEU A 318 -15.42 4.48 6.49
CA LEU A 318 -15.76 5.57 7.42
C LEU A 318 -15.72 6.94 6.77
N TYR A 319 -14.83 7.13 5.78
CA TYR A 319 -14.67 8.41 5.12
C TYR A 319 -15.94 8.91 4.41
N GLN A 320 -16.85 8.01 3.98
CA GLN A 320 -18.14 8.42 3.40
C GLN A 320 -19.01 9.28 4.34
N TYR A 321 -18.74 9.20 5.64
CA TYR A 321 -19.51 9.91 6.68
C TYR A 321 -18.85 11.22 7.14
N GLY A 322 -17.68 11.54 6.60
CA GLY A 322 -16.90 12.72 7.00
C GLY A 322 -17.22 13.96 6.18
N ASN A 323 -16.92 15.12 6.75
CA ASN A 323 -16.86 16.39 6.07
C ASN A 323 -15.40 16.86 5.93
N VAL A 324 -14.54 16.46 6.88
CA VAL A 324 -13.10 16.71 6.88
C VAL A 324 -12.42 15.41 7.33
N ALA A 325 -11.22 15.13 6.84
CA ALA A 325 -10.42 14.02 7.28
C ALA A 325 -9.11 14.47 7.95
N TYR A 326 -8.70 13.75 8.99
CA TYR A 326 -7.36 13.81 9.54
C TYR A 326 -6.65 12.48 9.28
N ILE A 327 -5.42 12.53 8.77
CA ILE A 327 -4.61 11.32 8.50
C ILE A 327 -3.42 11.29 9.43
N GLY A 328 -3.38 10.27 10.28
CA GLY A 328 -2.35 10.10 11.30
C GLY A 328 -0.99 9.66 10.78
N GLY A 329 -0.02 9.60 11.70
CA GLY A 329 1.36 9.17 11.47
C GLY A 329 2.32 10.30 11.12
N GLY A 330 1.82 11.48 10.81
CA GLY A 330 2.63 12.61 10.36
C GLY A 330 3.58 13.20 11.42
N PHE A 331 3.38 12.92 12.69
CA PHE A 331 4.32 13.26 13.77
C PHE A 331 5.36 12.15 14.01
N GLY A 332 5.11 10.94 13.55
CA GLY A 332 5.98 9.77 13.69
C GLY A 332 6.90 9.52 12.49
N THR A 333 6.67 8.41 11.79
CA THR A 333 7.50 7.93 10.66
C THR A 333 7.04 8.44 9.29
N GLY A 334 5.88 9.08 9.21
CA GLY A 334 5.24 9.61 8.01
C GLY A 334 3.74 9.29 7.99
N ILE A 335 3.01 10.08 7.21
CA ILE A 335 1.55 9.97 7.10
C ILE A 335 1.10 8.64 6.48
N HIS A 336 -0.13 8.25 6.78
CA HIS A 336 -0.81 7.14 6.12
C HIS A 336 -1.47 7.57 4.80
N ASN A 337 -2.33 6.72 4.23
CA ASN A 337 -2.94 6.93 2.91
C ASN A 337 -3.95 8.08 2.92
N THR A 338 -3.63 9.18 2.24
CA THR A 338 -4.52 10.35 2.09
C THR A 338 -5.55 10.17 0.97
N LEU A 339 -5.29 9.26 0.02
CA LEU A 339 -6.15 9.07 -1.15
C LEU A 339 -7.51 8.50 -0.81
N GLU A 340 -7.61 7.67 0.25
CA GLU A 340 -8.89 7.10 0.69
C GLU A 340 -9.87 8.20 1.10
N ALA A 341 -9.43 9.18 1.89
CA ALA A 341 -10.23 10.31 2.29
C ALA A 341 -10.55 11.24 1.10
N ALA A 342 -9.54 11.54 0.29
CA ALA A 342 -9.69 12.41 -0.88
C ALA A 342 -10.67 11.86 -1.92
N ALA A 343 -10.77 10.52 -2.07
CA ALA A 343 -11.72 9.87 -2.97
C ALA A 343 -13.20 10.15 -2.62
N PHE A 344 -13.49 10.35 -1.33
CA PHE A 344 -14.80 10.77 -0.85
C PHE A 344 -15.01 12.28 -0.87
N GLY A 345 -14.05 13.04 -1.40
CA GLY A 345 -14.13 14.51 -1.43
C GLY A 345 -13.88 15.15 -0.07
N LEU A 346 -13.13 14.50 0.82
CA LEU A 346 -12.77 15.11 2.09
C LEU A 346 -11.47 15.93 1.96
N PRO A 347 -11.46 17.21 2.33
CA PRO A 347 -10.23 17.92 2.54
C PRO A 347 -9.46 17.29 3.70
N VAL A 348 -8.12 17.22 3.56
CA VAL A 348 -7.28 16.38 4.41
C VAL A 348 -6.34 17.22 5.27
N ILE A 349 -6.26 16.90 6.58
CA ILE A 349 -5.30 17.48 7.52
C ILE A 349 -4.34 16.37 7.96
N PHE A 350 -3.06 16.67 8.10
CA PHE A 350 -2.05 15.73 8.57
C PHE A 350 -0.84 16.43 9.21
N GLY A 351 -0.03 15.67 9.95
CA GLY A 351 1.19 16.16 10.59
C GLY A 351 2.34 16.44 9.59
N PRO A 352 3.50 16.96 10.07
CA PRO A 352 4.51 17.59 9.21
C PRO A 352 5.39 16.62 8.39
N LYS A 353 5.40 15.32 8.69
CA LYS A 353 6.28 14.36 7.99
C LYS A 353 5.59 13.72 6.79
N TYR A 354 5.43 14.47 5.70
CA TYR A 354 4.78 14.02 4.46
C TYR A 354 5.68 14.10 3.20
N ASP A 355 6.95 14.48 3.31
CA ASP A 355 7.84 14.75 2.16
C ASP A 355 7.99 13.58 1.18
N LYS A 356 7.82 12.35 1.65
CA LYS A 356 7.93 11.13 0.85
C LYS A 356 6.66 10.80 0.05
N PHE A 357 5.56 11.52 0.31
CA PHE A 357 4.23 11.24 -0.23
C PHE A 357 3.84 12.30 -1.27
N GLN A 358 3.96 11.94 -2.53
CA GLN A 358 3.67 12.87 -3.64
C GLN A 358 2.20 13.31 -3.64
N GLU A 359 1.29 12.40 -3.34
CA GLU A 359 -0.14 12.68 -3.21
C GLU A 359 -0.47 13.75 -2.17
N ALA A 360 0.26 13.78 -1.06
CA ALA A 360 0.07 14.80 -0.03
C ALA A 360 0.53 16.18 -0.51
N LYS A 361 1.67 16.24 -1.21
CA LYS A 361 2.17 17.49 -1.83
C LYS A 361 1.21 18.02 -2.88
N ASP A 362 0.71 17.13 -3.73
CA ASP A 362 -0.25 17.49 -4.77
C ASP A 362 -1.55 18.04 -4.16
N LEU A 363 -2.09 17.37 -3.13
CA LEU A 363 -3.31 17.82 -2.41
C LEU A 363 -3.11 19.18 -1.74
N ILE A 364 -1.93 19.45 -1.16
CA ILE A 364 -1.60 20.78 -0.63
C ILE A 364 -1.57 21.81 -1.76
N ALA A 365 -0.92 21.51 -2.86
CA ALA A 365 -0.75 22.44 -3.97
C ALA A 365 -2.09 22.87 -4.60
N ILE A 366 -3.08 21.97 -4.63
CA ILE A 366 -4.44 22.28 -5.10
C ILE A 366 -5.36 22.85 -4.01
N GLY A 367 -4.88 23.01 -2.77
CA GLY A 367 -5.68 23.55 -1.66
C GLY A 367 -6.65 22.56 -1.02
N ALA A 368 -6.52 21.26 -1.31
CA ALA A 368 -7.34 20.19 -0.75
C ALA A 368 -6.72 19.54 0.51
N ALA A 369 -5.51 19.91 0.90
CA ALA A 369 -4.91 19.47 2.14
C ALA A 369 -4.11 20.55 2.85
N LYS A 370 -3.91 20.35 4.16
CA LYS A 370 -3.02 21.17 5.00
C LYS A 370 -2.20 20.30 5.92
N SER A 371 -0.91 20.65 6.04
CA SER A 371 -0.03 20.10 7.08
C SER A 371 -0.05 20.98 8.31
N ILE A 372 -0.01 20.35 9.49
CA ILE A 372 -0.03 21.04 10.78
C ILE A 372 1.08 20.51 11.71
N SER A 373 1.54 21.37 12.63
CA SER A 373 2.56 21.05 13.63
C SER A 373 2.14 21.39 15.07
N SER A 374 1.00 22.05 15.26
CA SER A 374 0.47 22.42 16.57
C SER A 374 -1.06 22.36 16.64
N VAL A 375 -1.62 22.47 17.85
CA VAL A 375 -3.07 22.54 18.09
C VAL A 375 -3.67 23.78 17.42
N GLU A 376 -2.99 24.93 17.47
CA GLU A 376 -3.45 26.18 16.87
C GLU A 376 -3.52 26.06 15.34
N GLU A 377 -2.54 25.38 14.73
CA GLU A 377 -2.56 25.11 13.30
C GLU A 377 -3.65 24.13 12.92
N LEU A 378 -3.90 23.09 13.75
CA LEU A 378 -5.01 22.17 13.56
C LEU A 378 -6.34 22.91 13.55
N ILE A 379 -6.57 23.79 14.54
CA ILE A 379 -7.80 24.56 14.66
C ILE A 379 -7.99 25.43 13.41
N ARG A 380 -6.97 26.18 12.97
CA ARG A 380 -7.04 27.01 11.76
C ARG A 380 -7.29 26.17 10.49
N ALA A 381 -6.64 25.01 10.38
CA ALA A 381 -6.83 24.13 9.25
C ALA A 381 -8.25 23.55 9.22
N PHE A 382 -8.74 23.09 10.37
CA PHE A 382 -10.09 22.54 10.54
C PHE A 382 -11.16 23.58 10.19
N GLU A 383 -11.10 24.78 10.78
CA GLU A 383 -12.05 25.90 10.48
C GLU A 383 -12.05 26.26 9.00
N SER A 384 -10.86 26.27 8.37
CA SER A 384 -10.76 26.60 6.95
C SER A 384 -11.34 25.53 6.02
N PHE A 385 -11.52 24.29 6.49
CA PHE A 385 -12.07 23.18 5.71
C PHE A 385 -13.51 22.84 6.05
N ALA A 386 -13.98 23.21 7.25
CA ALA A 386 -15.31 22.84 7.75
C ALA A 386 -16.46 23.18 6.79
N GLU A 387 -16.35 24.28 6.05
CA GLU A 387 -17.36 24.74 5.08
C GLU A 387 -16.81 24.91 3.66
N ASN A 388 -15.60 24.40 3.40
CA ASN A 388 -14.90 24.65 2.14
C ASN A 388 -15.26 23.61 1.06
N LYS A 389 -16.39 23.78 0.41
CA LYS A 389 -16.84 22.94 -0.70
C LYS A 389 -15.82 22.86 -1.85
N LYS A 390 -15.07 23.95 -2.09
CA LYS A 390 -14.05 23.97 -3.15
C LYS A 390 -12.91 23.00 -2.85
N ALA A 391 -12.45 22.93 -1.60
CA ALA A 391 -11.40 22.00 -1.20
C ALA A 391 -11.88 20.54 -1.32
N ALA A 392 -13.14 20.27 -0.98
CA ALA A 392 -13.79 18.98 -1.13
C ALA A 392 -13.85 18.53 -2.61
N ASP A 393 -14.34 19.41 -3.49
CA ASP A 393 -14.40 19.15 -4.94
C ASP A 393 -13.00 18.92 -5.53
N GLN A 394 -12.00 19.69 -5.09
CA GLN A 394 -10.61 19.54 -5.53
C GLN A 394 -10.02 18.18 -5.10
N ALA A 395 -10.27 17.73 -3.87
CA ALA A 395 -9.84 16.42 -3.38
C ALA A 395 -10.42 15.29 -4.25
N GLN A 396 -11.73 15.32 -4.50
CA GLN A 396 -12.43 14.30 -5.28
C GLN A 396 -11.96 14.26 -6.74
N ARG A 397 -11.85 15.44 -7.39
CA ARG A 397 -11.35 15.54 -8.77
C ARG A 397 -9.92 15.05 -8.90
N TYR A 398 -9.05 15.37 -7.95
CA TYR A 398 -7.67 14.89 -7.96
C TYR A 398 -7.58 13.37 -8.06
N VAL A 399 -8.42 12.65 -7.33
CA VAL A 399 -8.46 11.19 -7.41
C VAL A 399 -9.09 10.73 -8.73
N ALA A 400 -10.20 11.32 -9.14
CA ALA A 400 -10.91 10.95 -10.35
C ALA A 400 -10.06 11.14 -11.62
N ASP A 401 -9.28 12.22 -11.70
CA ASP A 401 -8.45 12.57 -12.87
C ASP A 401 -7.19 11.68 -13.01
N LYS A 402 -6.72 11.10 -11.88
CA LYS A 402 -5.51 10.25 -11.88
C LYS A 402 -5.79 8.75 -11.96
N ARG A 403 -7.03 8.34 -12.10
CA ARG A 403 -7.43 6.93 -12.31
C ARG A 403 -7.13 6.47 -13.74
N GLY A 404 -7.23 5.16 -13.97
CA GLY A 404 -7.09 4.52 -15.28
C GLY A 404 -5.80 3.74 -15.46
N ALA A 405 -4.93 3.74 -14.45
CA ALA A 405 -3.67 2.99 -14.46
C ALA A 405 -3.91 1.49 -14.66
N THR A 406 -4.88 0.92 -13.97
CA THR A 406 -5.23 -0.51 -14.04
C THR A 406 -5.68 -0.90 -15.44
N ASP A 407 -6.62 -0.17 -16.05
CA ASP A 407 -7.13 -0.48 -17.39
C ASP A 407 -6.04 -0.34 -18.46
N GLN A 408 -5.18 0.67 -18.35
CA GLN A 408 -4.05 0.84 -19.24
C GLN A 408 -3.06 -0.33 -19.15
N ILE A 409 -2.70 -0.77 -17.94
CA ILE A 409 -1.83 -1.92 -17.71
C ILE A 409 -2.44 -3.18 -18.31
N ILE A 410 -3.71 -3.47 -18.01
CA ILE A 410 -4.41 -4.65 -18.51
C ILE A 410 -4.46 -4.64 -20.04
N SER A 411 -4.84 -3.53 -20.66
CA SER A 411 -4.96 -3.45 -22.11
C SER A 411 -3.63 -3.73 -22.85
N MET A 412 -2.49 -3.39 -22.23
CA MET A 412 -1.18 -3.64 -22.83
C MET A 412 -0.68 -5.07 -22.58
N ILE A 413 -0.90 -5.61 -21.37
CA ILE A 413 -0.51 -6.99 -21.06
C ILE A 413 -1.30 -7.98 -21.92
N THR A 414 -2.60 -7.77 -22.10
CA THR A 414 -3.46 -8.68 -22.87
C THR A 414 -3.27 -8.58 -24.39
N LYS A 415 -2.84 -7.43 -24.90
CA LYS A 415 -2.50 -7.28 -26.33
C LYS A 415 -1.20 -8.01 -26.71
N SER A 416 -0.28 -8.15 -25.78
CA SER A 416 0.98 -8.88 -26.02
C SER A 416 0.78 -10.42 -26.09
N ASP A 417 -0.39 -10.93 -25.66
CA ASP A 417 -0.75 -12.35 -25.73
C ASP A 417 -1.54 -12.73 -27.02
N GLN A 418 -1.80 -11.77 -27.92
CA GLN A 418 -2.34 -12.08 -29.25
C GLN A 418 -1.18 -12.38 -30.19
N PRO A 419 -1.18 -13.56 -30.88
CA PRO A 419 -0.10 -13.98 -31.76
C PRO A 419 0.11 -13.07 -32.97
#